data_a79ea8a5fa8f2a06e607d85f05732945
#
_entry.id   a79ea8a5fa8f2a06e607d85f05732945
#
_cell.length_a   1.000
_cell.length_b   1.000
_cell.length_c   1.000
_cell.angle_alpha   90.00
_cell.angle_beta   90.00
_cell.angle_gamma   90.00
#
_symmetry.space_group_name_H-M   'P 1'
#
loop_
_entity.id
_entity.type
_entity.pdbx_description
1 polymer ?
#
loop_
_entity_poly.entity_id
_entity_poly.type
_entity_poly.pdbx_seq_one_letter_code
_entity_poly.pdbx_strand_id
1 'polypeptide(L)'
;MEGNLIKINKWLYPVSWLYGTGVWLRNKLFDWGIYKERKFDVPIISVGNITVGGTGKTPHTEYLIRLLQKDYKVAVLSRGYKRKSKGFVLAGPDTSVQMIGDEPFQMKQKFPDIYMAVDRNRCHGIEQLCNSHIAPGTEVIILDDAFQHRYVKPGMNILLVDYHRLICEDALLPAGRMREPENGKSRAHIVIVTKCPKDITPMDLRVLSKQMELYPYQQLYFTTLAYGKLHPLFTVCLLYTSPSPRDRSLS
;
A
#
# COMPACT_ATOMS: atom_id res chain seq x y z
N MET A 1 -27.75 -0.75 3.28
CA MET A 1 -26.47 -1.20 3.84
C MET A 1 -26.44 -2.71 3.76
N GLU A 2 -25.72 -3.23 2.81
CA GLU A 2 -25.49 -4.68 2.72
C GLU A 2 -24.72 -5.13 3.94
N GLY A 3 -25.18 -6.25 4.52
CA GLY A 3 -24.74 -6.73 5.82
C GLY A 3 -23.23 -6.89 5.96
N ASN A 4 -22.79 -6.65 7.15
CA ASN A 4 -21.40 -6.66 7.63
C ASN A 4 -20.61 -7.89 7.13
N LEU A 5 -19.89 -7.76 6.01
CA LEU A 5 -19.05 -8.81 5.41
C LEU A 5 -17.78 -9.11 6.24
N ILE A 6 -17.63 -8.41 7.38
CA ILE A 6 -16.49 -8.58 8.27
C ILE A 6 -16.74 -9.77 9.20
N LYS A 7 -16.23 -10.93 8.80
CA LYS A 7 -16.22 -12.10 9.68
C LYS A 7 -15.07 -11.98 10.68
N ILE A 8 -15.40 -11.60 11.93
CA ILE A 8 -14.47 -11.63 13.06
C ILE A 8 -14.63 -12.96 13.79
N ASN A 9 -13.54 -13.68 13.94
CA ASN A 9 -13.54 -14.92 14.71
C ASN A 9 -13.32 -14.63 16.20
N LYS A 10 -14.41 -14.56 16.96
CA LYS A 10 -14.39 -14.19 18.38
C LYS A 10 -13.54 -15.13 19.25
N TRP A 11 -13.44 -16.41 18.89
CA TRP A 11 -12.61 -17.39 19.60
C TRP A 11 -11.11 -17.08 19.56
N LEU A 12 -10.67 -16.31 18.58
CA LEU A 12 -9.26 -15.92 18.42
C LEU A 12 -8.91 -14.61 19.14
N TYR A 13 -9.85 -13.96 19.84
CA TYR A 13 -9.56 -12.72 20.58
C TYR A 13 -8.41 -12.84 21.59
N PRO A 14 -8.26 -13.93 22.38
CA PRO A 14 -7.11 -14.04 23.30
C PRO A 14 -5.76 -14.00 22.57
N VAL A 15 -5.69 -14.65 21.40
CA VAL A 15 -4.48 -14.65 20.56
C VAL A 15 -4.27 -13.28 19.94
N SER A 16 -5.34 -12.62 19.50
CA SER A 16 -5.27 -11.25 18.94
C SER A 16 -4.83 -10.23 20.00
N TRP A 17 -5.21 -10.41 21.25
CA TRP A 17 -4.76 -9.56 22.35
C TRP A 17 -3.25 -9.71 22.57
N LEU A 18 -2.74 -10.94 22.58
CA LEU A 18 -1.30 -11.21 22.68
C LEU A 18 -0.53 -10.63 21.50
N TYR A 19 -1.04 -10.79 20.28
CA TYR A 19 -0.49 -10.15 19.09
C TYR A 19 -0.50 -8.62 19.20
N GLY A 20 -1.62 -8.05 19.65
CA GLY A 20 -1.80 -6.62 19.82
C GLY A 20 -0.84 -6.02 20.84
N THR A 21 -0.59 -6.71 21.96
CA THR A 21 0.41 -6.26 22.96
C THR A 21 1.82 -6.22 22.37
N GLY A 22 2.19 -7.23 21.56
CA GLY A 22 3.48 -7.23 20.86
C GLY A 22 3.61 -6.06 19.88
N VAL A 23 2.57 -5.79 19.07
CA VAL A 23 2.55 -4.65 18.15
C VAL A 23 2.57 -3.33 18.91
N TRP A 24 1.78 -3.22 19.99
CA TRP A 24 1.75 -2.03 20.83
C TRP A 24 3.13 -1.74 21.45
N LEU A 25 3.77 -2.75 22.04
CA LEU A 25 5.10 -2.61 22.62
C LEU A 25 6.12 -2.16 21.57
N ARG A 26 6.13 -2.80 20.39
CA ARG A 26 6.99 -2.39 19.28
C ARG A 26 6.77 -0.92 18.90
N ASN A 27 5.51 -0.48 18.80
CA ASN A 27 5.20 0.90 18.47
C ASN A 27 5.64 1.87 19.57
N LYS A 28 5.46 1.50 20.84
CA LYS A 28 5.96 2.30 21.97
C LYS A 28 7.47 2.44 21.99
N LEU A 29 8.22 1.41 21.61
CA LEU A 29 9.69 1.48 21.50
C LEU A 29 10.14 2.53 20.46
N PHE A 30 9.36 2.72 19.38
CA PHE A 30 9.57 3.82 18.45
C PHE A 30 9.18 5.18 19.06
N ASP A 31 8.01 5.25 19.74
CA ASP A 31 7.51 6.49 20.34
C ASP A 31 8.46 6.99 21.44
N TRP A 32 9.09 6.11 22.19
CA TRP A 32 10.10 6.42 23.21
C TRP A 32 11.50 6.67 22.62
N GLY A 33 11.67 6.55 21.30
CA GLY A 33 12.94 6.78 20.63
C GLY A 33 14.00 5.69 20.83
N ILE A 34 13.64 4.54 21.42
CA ILE A 34 14.53 3.37 21.55
C ILE A 34 14.84 2.82 20.15
N TYR A 35 13.82 2.66 19.32
CA TYR A 35 14.01 2.41 17.89
C TYR A 35 14.04 3.73 17.16
N LYS A 36 15.13 3.98 16.44
CA LYS A 36 15.35 5.25 15.74
C LYS A 36 14.68 5.22 14.35
N GLU A 37 13.88 6.24 14.07
CA GLU A 37 13.36 6.54 12.75
C GLU A 37 14.41 7.40 11.99
N ARG A 38 14.73 7.01 10.76
CA ARG A 38 15.69 7.75 9.92
C ARG A 38 14.94 8.68 8.96
N LYS A 39 15.37 9.91 8.90
CA LYS A 39 14.98 10.88 7.86
C LYS A 39 16.03 10.85 6.75
N PHE A 40 15.59 11.15 5.56
CA PHE A 40 16.43 11.28 4.37
C PHE A 40 16.17 12.64 3.72
N ASP A 41 17.15 13.19 3.03
CA ASP A 41 17.03 14.50 2.39
C ASP A 41 16.10 14.46 1.17
N VAL A 42 16.02 13.30 0.50
CA VAL A 42 15.09 13.10 -0.61
C VAL A 42 13.64 13.00 -0.08
N PRO A 43 12.67 13.66 -0.70
CA PRO A 43 11.26 13.51 -0.39
C PRO A 43 10.79 12.07 -0.51
N ILE A 44 10.16 11.55 0.56
CA ILE A 44 9.66 10.18 0.62
C ILE A 44 8.16 10.20 0.83
N ILE A 45 7.43 9.51 -0.03
CA ILE A 45 5.98 9.28 0.08
C ILE A 45 5.77 7.80 0.38
N SER A 46 5.14 7.49 1.51
CA SER A 46 4.80 6.11 1.87
C SER A 46 3.34 5.83 1.56
N VAL A 47 3.08 4.78 0.82
CA VAL A 47 1.73 4.25 0.56
C VAL A 47 1.61 2.90 1.25
N GLY A 48 0.53 2.72 2.01
CA GLY A 48 0.31 1.44 2.68
C GLY A 48 -1.04 1.34 3.35
N ASN A 49 -1.23 0.27 4.09
CA ASN A 49 -2.46 0.01 4.84
C ASN A 49 -2.12 -0.64 6.19
N ILE A 50 -3.08 -0.68 7.09
CA ILE A 50 -2.96 -1.38 8.39
C ILE A 50 -3.73 -2.70 8.44
N THR A 51 -4.32 -3.13 7.32
CA THR A 51 -5.07 -4.38 7.22
C THR A 51 -4.38 -5.37 6.28
N VAL A 52 -4.68 -6.66 6.42
CA VAL A 52 -4.28 -7.68 5.45
C VAL A 52 -5.33 -7.73 4.34
N GLY A 53 -4.87 -7.73 3.09
CA GLY A 53 -5.73 -7.82 1.91
C GLY A 53 -5.47 -6.75 0.88
N GLY A 54 -6.19 -6.81 -0.21
CA GLY A 54 -6.06 -5.92 -1.35
C GLY A 54 -6.79 -4.60 -1.14
N THR A 55 -6.19 -3.65 -0.44
CA THR A 55 -6.74 -2.29 -0.22
C THR A 55 -6.51 -1.34 -1.40
N GLY A 56 -6.04 -1.85 -2.55
CA GLY A 56 -5.78 -1.00 -3.71
C GLY A 56 -4.42 -0.28 -3.70
N LYS A 57 -3.40 -0.80 -3.00
CA LYS A 57 -2.06 -0.19 -2.94
C LYS A 57 -1.48 0.03 -4.34
N THR A 58 -1.39 -1.02 -5.14
CA THR A 58 -0.80 -0.95 -6.48
C THR A 58 -1.43 0.13 -7.37
N PRO A 59 -2.77 0.22 -7.53
CA PRO A 59 -3.39 1.30 -8.29
C PRO A 59 -3.07 2.71 -7.77
N HIS A 60 -2.99 2.90 -6.46
CA HIS A 60 -2.66 4.21 -5.89
C HIS A 60 -1.18 4.55 -6.03
N THR A 61 -0.29 3.57 -5.90
CA THR A 61 1.14 3.75 -6.20
C THR A 61 1.33 4.11 -7.68
N GLU A 62 0.64 3.42 -8.60
CA GLU A 62 0.65 3.74 -10.04
C GLU A 62 0.08 5.14 -10.33
N TYR A 63 -0.97 5.55 -9.61
CA TYR A 63 -1.52 6.90 -9.75
C TYR A 63 -0.50 7.97 -9.35
N LEU A 64 0.19 7.78 -8.21
CA LEU A 64 1.25 8.69 -7.77
C LEU A 64 2.42 8.74 -8.74
N ILE A 65 2.83 7.60 -9.30
CA ILE A 65 3.85 7.55 -10.33
C ILE A 65 3.45 8.44 -11.52
N ARG A 66 2.22 8.26 -12.06
CA ARG A 66 1.73 9.05 -13.19
C ARG A 66 1.65 10.55 -12.89
N LEU A 67 1.35 10.90 -11.65
CA LEU A 67 1.27 12.29 -11.22
C LEU A 67 2.66 12.93 -11.16
N LEU A 68 3.63 12.22 -10.57
CA LEU A 68 4.94 12.76 -10.24
C LEU A 68 5.96 12.64 -11.38
N GLN A 69 5.91 11.57 -12.19
CA GLN A 69 6.93 11.33 -13.23
C GLN A 69 6.99 12.37 -14.34
N LYS A 70 5.97 13.26 -14.43
CA LYS A 70 5.95 14.35 -15.39
C LYS A 70 6.97 15.42 -15.08
N ASP A 71 7.21 15.65 -13.78
CA ASP A 71 7.98 16.77 -13.28
C ASP A 71 9.22 16.31 -12.49
N TYR A 72 9.25 15.05 -12.04
CA TYR A 72 10.28 14.53 -11.14
C TYR A 72 10.83 13.17 -11.59
N LYS A 73 12.08 12.92 -11.29
CA LYS A 73 12.71 11.60 -11.38
C LYS A 73 12.24 10.73 -10.22
N VAL A 74 11.27 9.87 -10.50
CA VAL A 74 10.61 9.01 -9.50
C VAL A 74 11.36 7.71 -9.33
N ALA A 75 11.61 7.35 -8.07
CA ALA A 75 11.99 6.00 -7.68
C ALA A 75 10.87 5.34 -6.87
N VAL A 76 10.68 4.04 -7.06
CA VAL A 76 9.73 3.24 -6.28
C VAL A 76 10.49 2.13 -5.57
N LEU A 77 10.31 2.02 -4.26
CA LEU A 77 10.92 0.98 -3.45
C LEU A 77 9.85 0.08 -2.83
N SER A 78 9.79 -1.17 -3.30
CA SER A 78 8.91 -2.20 -2.75
C SER A 78 9.69 -3.25 -1.94
N ARG A 79 8.97 -4.11 -1.23
CA ARG A 79 9.56 -5.24 -0.50
C ARG A 79 9.99 -6.37 -1.43
N GLY A 80 9.32 -6.50 -2.57
CA GLY A 80 9.46 -7.64 -3.45
C GLY A 80 8.88 -8.91 -2.82
N TYR A 81 7.57 -8.94 -2.62
CA TYR A 81 6.90 -10.12 -2.05
C TYR A 81 7.10 -11.34 -2.93
N LYS A 82 7.43 -12.50 -2.31
CA LYS A 82 7.72 -13.80 -2.97
C LYS A 82 8.90 -13.80 -3.97
N ARG A 83 9.73 -12.75 -4.01
CA ARG A 83 10.94 -12.76 -4.83
C ARG A 83 11.96 -13.80 -4.34
N LYS A 84 12.77 -14.31 -5.26
CA LYS A 84 13.87 -15.24 -4.95
C LYS A 84 15.18 -14.52 -4.62
N SER A 85 15.35 -13.28 -5.11
CA SER A 85 16.54 -12.47 -4.85
C SER A 85 16.65 -12.00 -3.40
N LYS A 86 17.86 -11.68 -2.95
CA LYS A 86 18.13 -11.11 -1.62
C LYS A 86 18.80 -9.74 -1.77
N GLY A 87 18.69 -8.90 -0.73
CA GLY A 87 19.27 -7.57 -0.71
C GLY A 87 18.59 -6.59 -1.66
N PHE A 88 19.30 -5.54 -2.03
CA PHE A 88 18.85 -4.53 -2.97
C PHE A 88 18.93 -5.04 -4.42
N VAL A 89 17.87 -4.83 -5.18
CA VAL A 89 17.84 -5.08 -6.63
C VAL A 89 17.15 -3.91 -7.31
N LEU A 90 17.86 -3.25 -8.22
CA LEU A 90 17.29 -2.27 -9.14
C LEU A 90 16.83 -2.98 -10.40
N ALA A 91 15.60 -2.74 -10.83
CA ALA A 91 15.05 -3.35 -12.03
C ALA A 91 15.66 -2.74 -13.30
N GLY A 92 16.33 -3.56 -14.07
CA GLY A 92 16.85 -3.26 -15.41
C GLY A 92 16.03 -3.97 -16.52
N PRO A 93 16.47 -3.85 -17.77
CA PRO A 93 15.80 -4.48 -18.92
C PRO A 93 15.65 -6.01 -18.80
N ASP A 94 16.67 -6.68 -18.26
CA ASP A 94 16.72 -8.15 -18.16
C ASP A 94 16.17 -8.67 -16.82
N THR A 95 15.55 -7.81 -16.02
CA THR A 95 15.04 -8.21 -14.70
C THR A 95 13.80 -9.08 -14.86
N SER A 96 13.84 -10.27 -14.27
CA SER A 96 12.70 -11.20 -14.29
C SER A 96 11.76 -10.98 -13.10
N VAL A 97 10.52 -11.46 -13.23
CA VAL A 97 9.51 -11.49 -12.15
C VAL A 97 10.06 -12.17 -10.90
N GLN A 98 10.84 -13.26 -11.06
CA GLN A 98 11.40 -13.99 -9.94
C GLN A 98 12.43 -13.18 -9.12
N MET A 99 13.07 -12.18 -9.76
CA MET A 99 14.06 -11.33 -9.10
C MET A 99 13.43 -10.25 -8.24
N ILE A 100 12.31 -9.66 -8.66
CA ILE A 100 11.73 -8.50 -7.99
C ILE A 100 10.30 -8.71 -7.47
N GLY A 101 9.61 -9.76 -7.92
CA GLY A 101 8.22 -10.06 -7.59
C GLY A 101 7.23 -9.50 -8.61
N ASP A 102 5.99 -9.98 -8.56
CA ASP A 102 4.96 -9.71 -9.57
C ASP A 102 4.58 -8.22 -9.67
N GLU A 103 4.24 -7.60 -8.53
CA GLU A 103 3.79 -6.20 -8.50
C GLU A 103 4.88 -5.21 -8.94
N PRO A 104 6.13 -5.26 -8.42
CA PRO A 104 7.21 -4.41 -8.91
C PRO A 104 7.54 -4.62 -10.39
N PHE A 105 7.49 -5.85 -10.86
CA PHE A 105 7.71 -6.15 -12.26
C PHE A 105 6.64 -5.52 -13.16
N GLN A 106 5.37 -5.66 -12.79
CA GLN A 106 4.26 -5.05 -13.51
C GLN A 106 4.37 -3.52 -13.55
N MET A 107 4.73 -2.89 -12.40
CA MET A 107 4.94 -1.44 -12.34
C MET A 107 6.09 -1.01 -13.27
N LYS A 108 7.22 -1.72 -13.28
CA LYS A 108 8.35 -1.40 -14.15
C LYS A 108 8.01 -1.53 -15.62
N GLN A 109 7.21 -2.51 -16.02
CA GLN A 109 6.74 -2.64 -17.39
C GLN A 109 5.81 -1.50 -17.82
N LYS A 110 4.92 -1.05 -16.92
CA LYS A 110 4.00 0.05 -17.20
C LYS A 110 4.70 1.43 -17.21
N PHE A 111 5.75 1.57 -16.43
CA PHE A 111 6.50 2.82 -16.22
C PHE A 111 8.00 2.57 -16.43
N PRO A 112 8.45 2.47 -17.68
CA PRO A 112 9.84 2.12 -17.98
C PRO A 112 10.85 3.18 -17.50
N ASP A 113 10.43 4.44 -17.36
CA ASP A 113 11.30 5.58 -17.05
C ASP A 113 11.59 5.76 -15.55
N ILE A 114 10.84 5.06 -14.68
CA ILE A 114 11.08 5.13 -13.24
C ILE A 114 12.20 4.20 -12.80
N TYR A 115 12.82 4.54 -11.68
CA TYR A 115 13.68 3.60 -10.96
C TYR A 115 12.82 2.69 -10.08
N MET A 116 12.68 1.43 -10.48
CA MET A 116 11.97 0.43 -9.69
C MET A 116 12.97 -0.43 -8.94
N ALA A 117 12.93 -0.38 -7.61
CA ALA A 117 13.83 -1.15 -6.76
C ALA A 117 13.08 -1.98 -5.73
N VAL A 118 13.70 -3.06 -5.29
CA VAL A 118 13.20 -3.89 -4.22
C VAL A 118 14.28 -4.13 -3.16
N ASP A 119 13.91 -3.91 -1.91
CA ASP A 119 14.74 -4.27 -0.76
C ASP A 119 13.84 -4.56 0.46
N ARG A 120 14.21 -5.56 1.24
CA ARG A 120 13.55 -5.83 2.52
C ARG A 120 13.89 -4.76 3.56
N ASN A 121 15.13 -4.26 3.55
CA ASN A 121 15.58 -3.15 4.37
C ASN A 121 15.35 -1.82 3.64
N ARG A 122 14.28 -1.12 4.00
CA ARG A 122 13.91 0.15 3.34
C ARG A 122 14.96 1.24 3.51
N CYS A 123 15.63 1.31 4.67
CA CYS A 123 16.70 2.30 4.87
C CYS A 123 17.85 2.08 3.90
N HIS A 124 18.32 0.84 3.79
CA HIS A 124 19.35 0.48 2.83
C HIS A 124 18.90 0.71 1.39
N GLY A 125 17.67 0.32 1.04
CA GLY A 125 17.13 0.55 -0.31
C GLY A 125 17.07 2.03 -0.68
N ILE A 126 16.70 2.92 0.26
CA ILE A 126 16.69 4.36 0.04
C ILE A 126 18.12 4.89 -0.14
N GLU A 127 19.07 4.44 0.69
CA GLU A 127 20.50 4.81 0.54
C GLU A 127 21.03 4.48 -0.86
N GLN A 128 20.69 3.29 -1.37
CA GLN A 128 21.08 2.89 -2.72
C GLN A 128 20.41 3.75 -3.80
N LEU A 129 19.13 4.11 -3.62
CA LEU A 129 18.41 4.97 -4.56
C LEU A 129 18.88 6.44 -4.52
N CYS A 130 19.43 6.89 -3.40
CA CYS A 130 20.07 8.20 -3.29
C CYS A 130 21.49 8.23 -3.87
N ASN A 131 22.08 7.07 -4.17
CA ASN A 131 23.40 6.99 -4.78
C ASN A 131 23.32 7.35 -6.27
N SER A 132 24.00 8.42 -6.67
CA SER A 132 24.02 8.92 -8.05
C SER A 132 24.61 7.93 -9.07
N HIS A 133 25.40 6.96 -8.64
CA HIS A 133 25.92 5.89 -9.51
C HIS A 133 24.89 4.79 -9.79
N ILE A 134 23.86 4.65 -8.93
CA ILE A 134 22.84 3.59 -9.03
C ILE A 134 21.55 4.14 -9.63
N ALA A 135 21.06 5.27 -9.12
CA ALA A 135 19.81 5.91 -9.57
C ALA A 135 20.04 7.43 -9.72
N PRO A 136 20.77 7.87 -10.77
CA PRO A 136 21.14 9.26 -10.95
C PRO A 136 19.92 10.18 -11.04
N GLY A 137 19.95 11.26 -10.26
CA GLY A 137 18.94 12.30 -10.28
C GLY A 137 17.60 11.91 -9.64
N THR A 138 17.56 10.90 -8.77
CA THR A 138 16.34 10.60 -7.99
C THR A 138 15.90 11.79 -7.16
N GLU A 139 14.70 12.31 -7.41
CA GLU A 139 14.16 13.49 -6.74
C GLU A 139 13.04 13.14 -5.76
N VAL A 140 12.34 12.03 -5.95
CA VAL A 140 11.29 11.55 -5.05
C VAL A 140 11.26 10.03 -4.98
N ILE A 141 11.06 9.49 -3.78
CA ILE A 141 10.95 8.04 -3.56
C ILE A 141 9.56 7.70 -3.05
N ILE A 142 8.88 6.79 -3.73
CA ILE A 142 7.61 6.20 -3.28
C ILE A 142 7.91 4.87 -2.62
N LEU A 143 7.51 4.70 -1.36
CA LEU A 143 7.58 3.43 -0.64
C LEU A 143 6.26 2.68 -0.78
N ASP A 144 6.30 1.54 -1.42
CA ASP A 144 5.16 0.66 -1.56
C ASP A 144 5.06 -0.33 -0.39
N ASP A 145 3.84 -0.46 0.18
CA ASP A 145 3.50 -1.28 1.36
C ASP A 145 4.47 -1.06 2.54
N ALA A 146 4.69 0.21 2.90
CA ALA A 146 5.68 0.56 3.91
C ALA A 146 5.10 1.17 5.20
N PHE A 147 3.77 1.23 5.37
CA PHE A 147 3.14 1.89 6.52
C PHE A 147 3.58 1.32 7.88
N GLN A 148 3.86 0.00 7.96
CA GLN A 148 4.38 -0.65 9.15
C GLN A 148 5.89 -0.48 9.33
N HIS A 149 6.62 0.04 8.32
CA HIS A 149 8.08 0.10 8.36
C HIS A 149 8.57 1.40 8.97
N ARG A 150 8.41 1.56 10.30
CA ARG A 150 8.69 2.79 11.04
C ARG A 150 10.17 3.20 11.13
N TYR A 151 11.10 2.37 10.68
CA TYR A 151 12.54 2.75 10.64
C TYR A 151 12.81 3.89 9.65
N VAL A 152 11.94 4.10 8.67
CA VAL A 152 11.97 5.27 7.78
C VAL A 152 10.90 6.25 8.21
N LYS A 153 11.27 7.52 8.37
CA LYS A 153 10.32 8.61 8.60
C LYS A 153 10.03 9.29 7.25
N PRO A 154 8.93 8.96 6.57
CA PRO A 154 8.57 9.60 5.32
C PRO A 154 8.11 11.04 5.54
N GLY A 155 8.26 11.89 4.51
CA GLY A 155 7.69 13.23 4.50
C GLY A 155 6.17 13.21 4.39
N MET A 156 5.62 12.21 3.67
CA MET A 156 4.18 12.02 3.51
C MET A 156 3.80 10.54 3.70
N ASN A 157 2.83 10.28 4.56
CA ASN A 157 2.24 8.96 4.77
C ASN A 157 0.81 8.93 4.24
N ILE A 158 0.53 8.02 3.31
CA ILE A 158 -0.80 7.77 2.76
C ILE A 158 -1.30 6.43 3.27
N LEU A 159 -2.41 6.45 4.01
CA LEU A 159 -3.08 5.27 4.52
C LEU A 159 -4.28 4.92 3.65
N LEU A 160 -4.30 3.71 3.12
CA LEU A 160 -5.40 3.18 2.33
C LEU A 160 -6.33 2.33 3.22
N VAL A 161 -7.61 2.61 3.16
CA VAL A 161 -8.68 1.91 3.88
C VAL A 161 -9.68 1.37 2.87
N ASP A 162 -10.04 0.11 2.94
CA ASP A 162 -11.05 -0.49 2.06
C ASP A 162 -12.46 -0.08 2.53
N TYR A 163 -13.29 0.46 1.64
CA TYR A 163 -14.68 0.83 1.90
C TYR A 163 -15.50 -0.33 2.47
N HIS A 164 -15.28 -1.54 1.95
CA HIS A 164 -15.99 -2.75 2.40
C HIS A 164 -15.47 -3.31 3.72
N ARG A 165 -14.42 -2.70 4.29
CA ARG A 165 -13.78 -3.14 5.52
C ARG A 165 -13.07 -1.99 6.21
N LEU A 166 -13.86 -1.17 6.88
CA LEU A 166 -13.32 -0.03 7.62
C LEU A 166 -12.48 -0.50 8.81
N ILE A 167 -11.45 0.28 9.11
CA ILE A 167 -10.53 -0.04 10.22
C ILE A 167 -11.18 0.08 11.60
N CYS A 168 -12.21 0.91 11.74
CA CYS A 168 -12.99 1.05 12.98
C CYS A 168 -13.91 -0.14 13.27
N GLU A 169 -14.20 -0.99 12.27
CA GLU A 169 -15.09 -2.14 12.39
C GLU A 169 -14.35 -3.48 12.44
N ASP A 170 -13.01 -3.47 12.28
CA ASP A 170 -12.21 -4.69 12.18
C ASP A 170 -11.42 -4.95 13.47
N ALA A 171 -10.96 -6.17 13.63
CA ALA A 171 -10.15 -6.62 14.75
C ALA A 171 -8.71 -6.94 14.33
N LEU A 172 -7.81 -6.98 15.31
CA LEU A 172 -6.43 -7.40 15.09
C LEU A 172 -6.33 -8.88 14.68
N LEU A 173 -5.27 -9.18 13.93
CA LEU A 173 -4.90 -10.57 13.64
C LEU A 173 -4.73 -11.39 14.92
N PRO A 174 -5.12 -12.65 14.93
CA PRO A 174 -5.78 -13.42 13.86
C PRO A 174 -7.31 -13.38 13.91
N ALA A 175 -7.95 -12.70 14.86
CA ALA A 175 -9.41 -12.62 14.96
C ALA A 175 -10.03 -11.83 13.80
N GLY A 176 -9.41 -10.73 13.41
CA GLY A 176 -9.73 -9.92 12.23
C GLY A 176 -8.58 -9.88 11.24
N ARG A 177 -8.46 -8.78 10.50
CA ARG A 177 -7.41 -8.57 9.48
C ARG A 177 -6.50 -7.39 9.76
N MET A 178 -6.63 -6.70 10.89
CA MET A 178 -5.74 -5.61 11.20
C MET A 178 -4.35 -6.10 11.63
N ARG A 179 -3.31 -5.55 11.01
CA ARG A 179 -1.89 -5.76 11.34
C ARG A 179 -1.44 -4.89 12.50
N GLU A 180 -2.12 -3.76 12.70
CA GLU A 180 -1.86 -2.78 13.76
C GLU A 180 -3.19 -2.27 14.31
N PRO A 181 -3.22 -1.80 15.57
CA PRO A 181 -4.40 -1.15 16.13
C PRO A 181 -4.80 0.08 15.33
N GLU A 182 -6.08 0.43 15.38
CA GLU A 182 -6.65 1.57 14.65
C GLU A 182 -5.92 2.90 14.93
N ASN A 183 -5.44 3.10 16.15
CA ASN A 183 -4.68 4.30 16.52
C ASN A 183 -3.39 4.48 15.69
N GLY A 184 -2.91 3.44 15.02
CA GLY A 184 -1.83 3.53 14.04
C GLY A 184 -2.12 4.50 12.89
N LYS A 185 -3.40 4.81 12.63
CA LYS A 185 -3.83 5.84 11.66
C LYS A 185 -3.25 7.23 11.96
N SER A 186 -2.91 7.52 13.22
CA SER A 186 -2.30 8.81 13.62
C SER A 186 -1.02 9.16 12.86
N ARG A 187 -0.33 8.19 12.30
CA ARG A 187 0.88 8.44 11.49
C ARG A 187 0.59 8.87 10.05
N ALA A 188 -0.66 8.73 9.59
CA ALA A 188 -1.06 9.14 8.25
C ALA A 188 -1.25 10.65 8.16
N HIS A 189 -0.82 11.25 7.06
CA HIS A 189 -1.16 12.63 6.67
C HIS A 189 -2.40 12.64 5.78
N ILE A 190 -2.50 11.63 4.93
CA ILE A 190 -3.63 11.43 4.03
C ILE A 190 -4.23 10.05 4.29
N VAL A 191 -5.55 9.99 4.41
CA VAL A 191 -6.33 8.75 4.47
C VAL A 191 -7.20 8.67 3.23
N ILE A 192 -7.14 7.55 2.52
CA ILE A 192 -7.94 7.34 1.32
C ILE A 192 -8.83 6.12 1.54
N VAL A 193 -10.14 6.33 1.55
CA VAL A 193 -11.11 5.23 1.49
C VAL A 193 -11.24 4.80 0.05
N THR A 194 -10.83 3.56 -0.20
CA THR A 194 -10.72 3.00 -1.55
C THR A 194 -11.90 2.10 -1.88
N LYS A 195 -12.13 1.85 -3.16
CA LYS A 195 -13.20 0.99 -3.69
C LYS A 195 -14.61 1.45 -3.30
N CYS A 196 -14.79 2.75 -3.12
CA CYS A 196 -16.13 3.28 -2.91
C CYS A 196 -17.04 2.95 -4.11
N PRO A 197 -18.33 2.71 -3.88
CA PRO A 197 -19.32 2.61 -4.95
C PRO A 197 -19.32 3.87 -5.81
N LYS A 198 -19.68 3.75 -7.10
CA LYS A 198 -19.76 4.91 -8.01
C LYS A 198 -20.90 5.85 -7.66
N ASP A 199 -21.94 5.32 -7.05
CA ASP A 199 -23.19 5.95 -6.65
C ASP A 199 -23.25 6.35 -5.18
N ILE A 200 -22.08 6.40 -4.50
CA ILE A 200 -21.98 6.81 -3.11
C ILE A 200 -22.56 8.21 -2.90
N THR A 201 -23.46 8.36 -1.94
CA THR A 201 -24.14 9.64 -1.68
C THR A 201 -23.28 10.58 -0.79
N PRO A 202 -23.51 11.91 -0.86
CA PRO A 202 -22.87 12.85 0.07
C PRO A 202 -23.16 12.54 1.55
N MET A 203 -24.32 11.91 1.84
CA MET A 203 -24.67 11.50 3.19
C MET A 203 -23.80 10.35 3.66
N ASP A 204 -23.58 9.33 2.80
CA ASP A 204 -22.69 8.21 3.12
C ASP A 204 -21.26 8.69 3.36
N LEU A 205 -20.77 9.63 2.56
CA LEU A 205 -19.45 10.24 2.75
C LEU A 205 -19.31 10.93 4.12
N ARG A 206 -20.36 11.61 4.58
CA ARG A 206 -20.38 12.23 5.92
C ARG A 206 -20.38 11.17 7.03
N VAL A 207 -21.15 10.10 6.87
CA VAL A 207 -21.17 8.99 7.84
C VAL A 207 -19.78 8.36 7.94
N LEU A 208 -19.17 8.02 6.80
CA LEU A 208 -17.82 7.47 6.74
C LEU A 208 -16.77 8.40 7.38
N SER A 209 -16.87 9.70 7.09
CA SER A 209 -15.95 10.69 7.67
C SER A 209 -16.04 10.73 9.19
N LYS A 210 -17.25 10.60 9.75
CA LYS A 210 -17.45 10.50 11.19
C LYS A 210 -16.92 9.20 11.77
N GLN A 211 -17.19 8.06 11.12
CA GLN A 211 -16.74 6.75 11.58
C GLN A 211 -15.21 6.62 11.58
N MET A 212 -14.54 7.29 10.66
CA MET A 212 -13.08 7.25 10.57
C MET A 212 -12.39 8.02 11.71
N GLU A 213 -13.08 8.93 12.40
CA GLU A 213 -12.54 9.71 13.53
C GLU A 213 -11.11 10.21 13.30
N LEU A 214 -10.91 10.95 12.22
CA LEU A 214 -9.60 11.43 11.82
C LEU A 214 -9.13 12.59 12.69
N TYR A 215 -7.82 12.71 12.81
CA TYR A 215 -7.20 13.84 13.50
C TYR A 215 -7.27 15.11 12.63
N PRO A 216 -7.28 16.33 13.23
CA PRO A 216 -7.44 17.58 12.49
C PRO A 216 -6.40 17.86 11.40
N TYR A 217 -5.22 17.26 11.51
CA TYR A 217 -4.13 17.40 10.52
C TYR A 217 -4.25 16.42 9.35
N GLN A 218 -5.19 15.47 9.39
CA GLN A 218 -5.34 14.45 8.37
C GLN A 218 -6.34 14.88 7.31
N GLN A 219 -6.02 14.58 6.06
CA GLN A 219 -6.93 14.80 4.93
C GLN A 219 -7.58 13.47 4.53
N LEU A 220 -8.88 13.50 4.27
CA LEU A 220 -9.67 12.34 3.85
C LEU A 220 -10.07 12.47 2.39
N TYR A 221 -9.80 11.41 1.63
CA TYR A 221 -10.23 11.28 0.23
C TYR A 221 -10.97 9.96 0.03
N PHE A 222 -11.81 9.95 -1.00
CA PHE A 222 -12.58 8.78 -1.41
C PHE A 222 -12.26 8.46 -2.86
N THR A 223 -12.03 7.18 -3.15
CA THR A 223 -11.73 6.73 -4.51
C THR A 223 -12.56 5.54 -4.90
N THR A 224 -12.98 5.50 -6.16
CA THR A 224 -13.64 4.36 -6.78
C THR A 224 -12.72 3.71 -7.80
N LEU A 225 -12.90 2.41 -8.06
CA LEU A 225 -12.18 1.72 -9.12
C LEU A 225 -12.93 1.88 -10.44
N ALA A 226 -12.25 2.47 -11.42
CA ALA A 226 -12.69 2.48 -12.79
C ALA A 226 -11.85 1.51 -13.60
N TYR A 227 -12.50 0.49 -14.19
CA TYR A 227 -11.83 -0.43 -15.10
C TYR A 227 -11.80 0.19 -16.50
N GLY A 228 -10.60 0.22 -17.10
CA GLY A 228 -10.42 0.61 -18.49
C GLY A 228 -10.83 -0.51 -19.46
N LYS A 229 -10.60 -0.28 -20.75
CA LYS A 229 -10.78 -1.32 -21.78
C LYS A 229 -9.80 -2.48 -21.51
N LEU A 230 -10.29 -3.69 -21.68
CA LEU A 230 -9.43 -4.89 -21.64
C LEU A 230 -8.51 -4.87 -22.87
N HIS A 231 -7.24 -5.07 -22.63
CA HIS A 231 -6.25 -5.24 -23.69
C HIS A 231 -5.70 -6.68 -23.63
N PRO A 232 -5.58 -7.37 -24.75
CA PRO A 232 -4.98 -8.69 -24.78
C PRO A 232 -3.50 -8.60 -24.38
N LEU A 233 -3.07 -9.52 -23.52
CA LEU A 233 -1.66 -9.62 -23.11
C LEU A 233 -0.77 -10.24 -24.18
N PHE A 234 -1.37 -10.99 -25.09
CA PHE A 234 -0.71 -11.68 -26.20
C PHE A 234 -1.47 -11.42 -27.49
N THR A 235 -0.77 -11.46 -28.62
CA THR A 235 -1.33 -11.22 -29.96
C THR A 235 -2.42 -12.25 -30.35
N VAL A 236 -2.35 -13.45 -29.76
CA VAL A 236 -3.40 -14.49 -29.86
C VAL A 236 -4.01 -14.61 -28.46
N CYS A 237 -5.06 -13.88 -28.19
CA CYS A 237 -5.72 -13.92 -26.91
C CYS A 237 -7.01 -14.74 -27.00
N LEU A 238 -7.08 -15.80 -26.21
CA LEU A 238 -8.28 -16.62 -26.00
C LEU A 238 -9.33 -15.94 -25.10
N LEU A 239 -9.36 -14.60 -25.05
CA LEU A 239 -10.35 -13.84 -24.26
C LEU A 239 -11.81 -14.17 -24.62
N TYR A 240 -12.03 -14.75 -25.82
CA TYR A 240 -13.37 -15.12 -26.27
C TYR A 240 -13.78 -16.57 -25.95
N THR A 241 -12.88 -17.39 -25.40
CA THR A 241 -13.14 -18.82 -25.20
C THR A 241 -13.44 -19.23 -23.77
N SER A 242 -13.26 -18.33 -22.79
CA SER A 242 -13.54 -18.65 -21.39
C SER A 242 -14.06 -17.40 -20.66
N PRO A 243 -15.32 -17.36 -20.24
CA PRO A 243 -15.81 -16.27 -19.40
C PRO A 243 -15.00 -16.24 -18.10
N SER A 244 -14.64 -15.04 -17.67
CA SER A 244 -13.95 -14.85 -16.40
C SER A 244 -14.74 -15.49 -15.26
N PRO A 245 -14.11 -16.07 -14.24
CA PRO A 245 -14.80 -16.56 -13.06
C PRO A 245 -15.69 -15.48 -12.40
N ARG A 246 -15.41 -14.20 -12.65
CA ARG A 246 -16.24 -13.07 -12.19
C ARG A 246 -17.49 -12.86 -13.01
N ASP A 247 -17.54 -13.31 -14.27
CA ASP A 247 -18.71 -13.16 -15.14
C ASP A 247 -19.76 -14.25 -14.86
N ARG A 248 -19.36 -15.32 -14.17
CA ARG A 248 -20.27 -16.40 -13.76
C ARG A 248 -21.14 -16.06 -12.54
N SER A 249 -20.86 -14.96 -11.85
CA SER A 249 -21.61 -14.52 -10.66
C SER A 249 -22.75 -13.53 -10.97
N LEU A 250 -23.01 -13.25 -12.26
CA LEU A 250 -24.04 -12.33 -12.73
C LEU A 250 -25.13 -12.98 -13.56
N SER A 251 -25.25 -14.31 -13.49
CA SER A 251 -26.38 -15.06 -14.10
C SER A 251 -27.18 -15.77 -13.03
#